data_7af580bd722271c53793b28e180e8ca2
#
_entry.id   7af580bd722271c53793b28e180e8ca2
#
_cell.length_a   1.000
_cell.length_b   1.000
_cell.length_c   1.000
_cell.angle_alpha   90.00
_cell.angle_beta   90.00
_cell.angle_gamma   90.00
#
_symmetry.space_group_name_H-M   'P 1'
#
loop_
_entity.id
_entity.type
_entity.pdbx_description
1 polymer ?
#
loop_
_entity_poly.entity_id
_entity_poly.type
_entity_poly.pdbx_seq_one_letter_code
_entity_poly.pdbx_strand_id
1 'polypeptide(L)' 'MGECPVCAAEISIVDDAMAGEVIVCDDCGAELEIINLKPIELAEAPTAEEDWGQ' A
#
# COMPACT_ATOMS: atom_id res chain seq x y z
N MET A 1 5.16 11.03 -2.48
CA MET A 1 4.31 10.23 -3.33
C MET A 1 4.88 8.85 -3.54
N GLY A 2 4.05 7.89 -3.67
CA GLY A 2 4.49 6.53 -3.88
C GLY A 2 3.97 5.97 -5.18
N GLU A 3 4.41 4.77 -5.50
CA GLU A 3 4.00 4.12 -6.72
C GLU A 3 3.43 2.76 -6.36
N CYS A 4 2.29 2.43 -6.94
CA CYS A 4 1.67 1.15 -6.66
C CYS A 4 2.52 0.01 -7.22
N PRO A 5 2.88 -0.97 -6.42
CA PRO A 5 3.69 -2.07 -6.93
C PRO A 5 2.89 -3.05 -7.79
N VAL A 6 1.59 -2.90 -7.87
CA VAL A 6 0.78 -3.80 -8.65
C VAL A 6 0.51 -3.23 -10.03
N CYS A 7 -0.01 -2.00 -10.08
CA CYS A 7 -0.35 -1.40 -11.37
C CYS A 7 0.55 -0.24 -11.73
N ALA A 8 1.47 0.13 -10.89
CA ALA A 8 2.42 1.21 -11.14
C ALA A 8 1.75 2.57 -11.22
N ALA A 9 0.57 2.71 -10.66
CA ALA A 9 -0.08 4.00 -10.66
C ALA A 9 0.51 4.88 -9.56
N GLU A 10 0.44 6.18 -9.74
CA GLU A 10 0.98 7.09 -8.79
C GLU A 10 0.01 7.24 -7.63
N ILE A 11 0.48 7.15 -6.40
CA ILE A 11 -0.36 7.21 -5.24
C ILE A 11 0.06 8.39 -4.39
N SER A 12 -0.91 9.18 -3.98
CA SER A 12 -0.64 10.31 -3.11
C SER A 12 -0.62 9.84 -1.67
N ILE A 13 0.44 10.17 -0.95
CA ILE A 13 0.57 9.79 0.44
C ILE A 13 0.65 11.05 1.26
N VAL A 14 -0.20 11.15 2.30
CA VAL A 14 -0.22 12.35 3.10
C VAL A 14 1.01 12.40 3.97
N ASP A 15 1.34 13.60 4.42
CA ASP A 15 2.53 13.77 5.23
C ASP A 15 2.36 13.11 6.58
N ASP A 16 1.14 12.94 7.06
CA ASP A 16 0.94 12.32 8.33
C ASP A 16 1.00 10.81 8.27
N ALA A 17 1.17 10.21 7.11
CA ALA A 17 1.21 8.76 7.02
C ALA A 17 2.42 8.23 7.76
N MET A 18 2.30 7.02 8.27
CA MET A 18 3.37 6.41 9.02
C MET A 18 3.72 5.08 8.41
N ALA A 19 4.93 4.62 8.64
CA ALA A 19 5.34 3.30 8.19
C ALA A 19 4.48 2.26 8.89
N GLY A 20 4.05 1.27 8.13
CA GLY A 20 3.14 0.26 8.67
C GLY A 20 1.69 0.55 8.39
N GLU A 21 1.39 1.71 7.84
CA GLU A 21 0.00 2.04 7.56
C GLU A 21 -0.43 1.40 6.25
N VAL A 22 -1.68 0.95 6.19
CA VAL A 22 -2.19 0.28 5.00
C VAL A 22 -3.07 1.26 4.24
N ILE A 23 -2.83 1.38 2.94
CA ILE A 23 -3.65 2.21 2.08
C ILE A 23 -4.15 1.36 0.93
N VAL A 24 -5.11 1.89 0.18
CA VAL A 24 -5.70 1.18 -0.93
C VAL A 24 -5.44 1.96 -2.19
N CYS A 25 -5.00 1.28 -3.24
CA CYS A 25 -4.80 1.91 -4.52
C CYS A 25 -6.13 2.16 -5.18
N ASP A 26 -6.35 3.40 -5.64
CA ASP A 26 -7.60 3.71 -6.29
C ASP A 26 -7.67 3.17 -7.70
N ASP A 27 -6.56 2.80 -8.29
CA ASP A 27 -6.55 2.37 -9.66
C ASP A 27 -6.80 0.89 -9.80
N CYS A 28 -6.09 0.06 -9.06
CA CYS A 28 -6.28 -1.37 -9.15
C CYS A 28 -6.96 -1.93 -7.92
N GLY A 29 -7.17 -1.15 -6.89
CA GLY A 29 -7.84 -1.63 -5.69
C GLY A 29 -6.99 -2.49 -4.79
N ALA A 30 -5.69 -2.54 -5.01
CA ALA A 30 -4.84 -3.39 -4.18
C ALA A 30 -4.55 -2.73 -2.85
N GLU A 31 -4.47 -3.52 -1.81
CA GLU A 31 -4.10 -3.01 -0.51
C GLU A 31 -2.58 -2.93 -0.43
N LEU A 32 -2.08 -1.79 -0.02
CA LEU A 32 -0.65 -1.55 0.04
C LEU A 32 -0.26 -1.13 1.43
N GLU A 33 0.93 -1.51 1.82
CA GLU A 33 1.45 -1.16 3.13
C GLU A 33 2.65 -0.24 2.97
N ILE A 34 2.71 0.81 3.74
CA ILE A 34 3.82 1.73 3.70
C ILE A 34 4.97 1.11 4.45
N ILE A 35 6.04 0.78 3.73
CA ILE A 35 7.19 0.17 4.34
C ILE A 35 8.12 1.25 4.88
N ASN A 36 8.28 2.32 4.13
CA ASN A 36 9.21 3.36 4.52
C ASN A 36 8.68 4.68 4.00
N LEU A 37 9.00 5.77 4.67
CA LEU A 37 8.54 7.07 4.24
C LEU A 37 9.58 7.87 3.50
N LYS A 38 10.83 7.67 3.78
CA LYS A 38 11.88 8.42 3.13
C LYS A 38 13.04 7.51 2.82
N PRO A 39 13.14 7.09 1.59
CA PRO A 39 12.17 7.34 0.51
C PRO A 39 10.90 6.54 0.70
N ILE A 40 9.84 6.99 0.04
CA ILE A 40 8.59 6.30 0.15
C ILE A 40 8.69 4.93 -0.49
N GLU A 41 8.32 3.93 0.24
CA GLU A 41 8.31 2.57 -0.26
C GLU A 41 7.00 1.92 0.09
N LEU A 42 6.38 1.29 -0.88
CA LEU A 42 5.11 0.61 -0.69
C LEU A 42 5.26 -0.84 -1.10
N ALA A 43 4.51 -1.70 -0.44
CA ALA A 43 4.50 -3.11 -0.79
C ALA A 43 3.07 -3.59 -0.71
N GLU A 44 2.80 -4.71 -1.38
CA GLU A 44 1.47 -5.27 -1.36
C GLU A 44 1.19 -5.77 0.04
N ALA A 45 0.15 -5.28 0.66
CA ALA A 45 -0.16 -5.68 2.01
C ALA A 45 -0.68 -7.11 2.03
N PRO A 46 -0.40 -7.84 3.09
CA PRO A 46 -0.94 -9.19 3.17
C PRO A 46 -2.45 -9.14 3.28
N THR A 47 -3.09 -10.05 2.60
CA THR A 47 -4.52 -10.09 2.62
C THR A 47 -4.94 -11.11 3.63
N ALA A 48 -5.47 -10.68 4.71
CA ALA A 48 -5.75 -11.61 5.75
C ALA A 48 -7.01 -12.37 5.51
N GLU A 49 -7.90 -11.80 4.75
CA GLU A 49 -9.14 -12.47 4.69
C GLU A 49 -9.07 -13.72 3.97
N GLU A 50 -8.10 -13.94 3.15
CA GLU A 50 -8.13 -15.14 2.48
C GLU A 50 -7.68 -16.25 3.23
N ASP A 51 -7.12 -16.07 4.31
CA ASP A 51 -6.65 -17.21 4.98
C ASP A 51 -7.70 -17.93 5.65
N TRP A 52 -8.85 -17.44 5.73
CA TRP A 52 -9.77 -18.16 6.44
C TRP A 52 -10.26 -19.29 5.73
N GLY A 53 -9.93 -19.48 4.76
CA GLY A 53 -10.37 -20.63 4.14
C GLY A 53 -10.32 -21.82 4.93
N GLN A 54 -10.36 -21.34 5.40
CA GLN A 54 -10.39 -22.14 5.85
C GLN A 54 -10.72 -22.47 6.13
#